data_7f3726b3fa6b27a14488307b7b928b99
#
_entry.id   7f3726b3fa6b27a14488307b7b928b99
#
_cell.length_a   1.000
_cell.length_b   1.000
_cell.length_c   1.000
_cell.angle_alpha   90.00
_cell.angle_beta   90.00
_cell.angle_gamma   90.00
#
_symmetry.space_group_name_H-M   'P 1'
#
loop_
_entity.id
_entity.type
_entity.pdbx_description
1 polymer ?
#
loop_
_entity_poly.entity_id
_entity_poly.type
_entity_poly.pdbx_seq_one_letter_code
_entity_poly.pdbx_strand_id
1 'polypeptide(L)'
;MKKLKLFPKIFIYTLALLLLITMLASGTIYLLAPMMGENSVLSEGTYVDGMSSAIRTAAIPRNTEIAHTILRSLPYTIAICIVVSLLCAYFFSKAITNPIKGILDATNHMAVLDRKAACKTATNDEIGILANQINQLYQNLLSTIEHLQEEKDKVSEAEKQKIDFLRSASHELKTPVTALNAMLENMILKVGKYSDYEEYLPLCKERTEQLSKMISEVLDASKLGTTAAEEPQALAVDCYLSELCKQYRLIAQANGISFQEAFPETFTITLPPKTFARAFSNILSNAVAYTLPGHSIFVRIDGRKLIVENECEPISAEHLKHIFEPFYRPDYARNQNDGSNGLGLYIVASILDSLKLSYSLEPIQKPLGMRFTITF
;
A
#
# COMPACT_ATOMS: atom_id res chain seq x y z
N MET A 1 -22.84 -38.79 19.10
CA MET A 1 -22.66 -38.14 20.43
C MET A 1 -22.67 -36.62 20.24
N LYS A 2 -23.68 -35.91 20.76
CA LYS A 2 -23.71 -34.44 20.74
C LYS A 2 -22.52 -33.93 21.53
N LYS A 3 -21.59 -33.21 20.85
CA LYS A 3 -20.45 -32.57 21.51
C LYS A 3 -21.00 -31.56 22.53
N LEU A 4 -20.79 -31.82 23.82
CA LEU A 4 -21.13 -30.88 24.90
C LEU A 4 -20.46 -29.52 24.61
N LYS A 5 -21.22 -28.41 24.79
CA LYS A 5 -20.69 -27.06 24.69
C LYS A 5 -19.58 -26.85 25.74
N LEU A 6 -18.71 -25.87 25.55
CA LEU A 6 -17.53 -25.62 26.39
C LEU A 6 -17.88 -25.45 27.88
N PHE A 7 -18.88 -24.64 28.19
CA PHE A 7 -19.35 -24.41 29.55
C PHE A 7 -19.69 -25.72 30.32
N PRO A 8 -20.57 -26.59 29.83
CA PRO A 8 -20.92 -27.83 30.55
C PRO A 8 -19.73 -28.78 30.66
N LYS A 9 -18.77 -28.77 29.74
CA LYS A 9 -17.55 -29.59 29.87
C LYS A 9 -16.67 -29.10 31.03
N ILE A 10 -16.34 -27.80 31.06
CA ILE A 10 -15.52 -27.22 32.12
C ILE A 10 -16.23 -27.40 33.46
N PHE A 11 -17.53 -27.11 33.51
CA PHE A 11 -18.33 -27.27 34.72
C PHE A 11 -18.29 -28.71 35.26
N ILE A 12 -18.51 -29.73 34.41
CA ILE A 12 -18.48 -31.14 34.81
C ILE A 12 -17.08 -31.55 35.30
N TYR A 13 -16.01 -31.14 34.58
CA TYR A 13 -14.65 -31.52 34.97
C TYR A 13 -14.24 -30.85 36.30
N THR A 14 -14.52 -29.57 36.51
CA THR A 14 -14.21 -28.86 37.74
C THR A 14 -15.03 -29.39 38.92
N LEU A 15 -16.31 -29.69 38.70
CA LEU A 15 -17.18 -30.28 39.70
C LEU A 15 -16.67 -31.69 40.11
N ALA A 16 -16.38 -32.53 39.09
CA ALA A 16 -15.88 -33.89 39.34
C ALA A 16 -14.56 -33.87 40.11
N LEU A 17 -13.63 -32.96 39.76
CA LEU A 17 -12.37 -32.79 40.47
C LEU A 17 -12.57 -32.36 41.93
N LEU A 18 -13.43 -31.37 42.16
CA LEU A 18 -13.72 -30.88 43.51
C LEU A 18 -14.41 -31.94 44.36
N LEU A 19 -15.35 -32.70 43.79
CA LEU A 19 -16.00 -33.81 44.49
C LEU A 19 -15.02 -34.93 44.78
N LEU A 20 -14.09 -35.25 43.88
CA LEU A 20 -13.05 -36.24 44.13
C LEU A 20 -12.15 -35.82 45.30
N ILE A 21 -11.71 -34.57 45.34
CA ILE A 21 -10.88 -34.03 46.43
C ILE A 21 -11.63 -34.10 47.76
N THR A 22 -12.93 -33.71 47.78
CA THR A 22 -13.73 -33.78 49.01
C THR A 22 -13.95 -35.19 49.49
N MET A 23 -14.15 -36.14 48.54
CA MET A 23 -14.30 -37.56 48.85
C MET A 23 -13.01 -38.15 49.43
N LEU A 24 -11.85 -37.85 48.86
CA LEU A 24 -10.56 -38.27 49.34
C LEU A 24 -10.28 -37.70 50.75
N ALA A 25 -10.50 -36.38 50.95
CA ALA A 25 -10.33 -35.76 52.25
C ALA A 25 -11.26 -36.36 53.34
N SER A 26 -12.51 -36.59 52.99
CA SER A 26 -13.46 -37.20 53.90
C SER A 26 -13.11 -38.67 54.20
N GLY A 27 -12.62 -39.40 53.19
CA GLY A 27 -12.15 -40.78 53.34
C GLY A 27 -10.93 -40.89 54.21
N THR A 28 -9.96 -39.96 54.10
CA THR A 28 -8.78 -39.94 54.97
C THR A 28 -9.15 -39.59 56.39
N ILE A 29 -10.04 -38.65 56.62
CA ILE A 29 -10.55 -38.36 57.98
C ILE A 29 -11.25 -39.59 58.60
N TYR A 30 -12.08 -40.28 57.84
CA TYR A 30 -12.77 -41.48 58.30
C TYR A 30 -11.81 -42.61 58.69
N LEU A 31 -10.75 -42.83 57.90
CA LEU A 31 -9.74 -43.87 58.17
C LEU A 31 -8.82 -43.52 59.30
N LEU A 32 -8.43 -42.25 59.46
CA LEU A 32 -7.48 -41.80 60.48
C LEU A 32 -8.15 -41.55 61.85
N ALA A 33 -9.41 -41.18 61.92
CA ALA A 33 -10.09 -40.88 63.18
C ALA A 33 -10.08 -42.04 64.21
N PRO A 34 -10.29 -43.31 63.83
CA PRO A 34 -10.13 -44.42 64.82
C PRO A 34 -8.69 -44.64 65.25
N MET A 35 -7.69 -44.47 64.35
CA MET A 35 -6.25 -44.68 64.72
C MET A 35 -5.72 -43.62 65.68
N MET A 36 -6.25 -42.39 65.64
CA MET A 36 -5.91 -41.35 66.60
C MET A 36 -6.50 -41.64 67.99
N GLY A 37 -7.46 -42.53 68.12
CA GLY A 37 -8.04 -43.00 69.37
C GLY A 37 -7.22 -44.10 70.06
N GLU A 38 -6.44 -44.93 69.35
CA GLU A 38 -5.72 -46.07 69.85
C GLU A 38 -4.30 -45.71 70.47
N ASN A 39 -3.65 -44.69 69.95
CA ASN A 39 -2.29 -44.33 70.31
C ASN A 39 -2.14 -43.60 71.65
N SER A 40 -3.19 -43.36 72.39
CA SER A 40 -3.15 -42.68 73.70
C SER A 40 -3.19 -43.63 74.93
N VAL A 41 -3.14 -44.95 74.70
CA VAL A 41 -3.28 -45.94 75.74
C VAL A 41 -1.91 -46.44 76.31
N LEU A 42 -0.80 -45.98 75.78
CA LEU A 42 0.56 -46.30 76.20
C LEU A 42 1.31 -45.12 76.82
N SER A 43 0.82 -44.58 77.94
CA SER A 43 1.63 -43.75 78.81
C SER A 43 1.56 -44.39 80.18
N GLU A 44 2.69 -44.95 80.54
CA GLU A 44 3.04 -45.66 81.77
C GLU A 44 2.34 -45.20 83.02
N GLY A 45 1.56 -46.12 83.64
CA GLY A 45 1.14 -45.98 85.00
C GLY A 45 2.27 -46.34 85.96
N THR A 46 2.94 -45.32 86.53
CA THR A 46 3.78 -45.51 87.70
C THR A 46 2.87 -45.85 88.86
N TYR A 47 3.06 -47.03 89.44
CA TYR A 47 2.36 -47.53 90.65
C TYR A 47 2.72 -46.64 91.83
N VAL A 48 1.73 -45.98 92.41
CA VAL A 48 1.80 -45.55 93.82
C VAL A 48 0.62 -46.18 94.53
N ASP A 49 1.02 -47.09 95.43
CA ASP A 49 0.14 -47.91 96.29
C ASP A 49 -0.60 -46.97 97.25
N GLY A 50 -1.89 -47.02 97.30
CA GLY A 50 -2.64 -46.51 98.46
C GLY A 50 -3.85 -45.59 98.23
N MET A 51 -4.24 -45.27 97.00
CA MET A 51 -5.44 -44.40 96.73
C MET A 51 -6.24 -44.80 95.52
N SER A 52 -6.74 -46.02 95.51
CA SER A 52 -7.17 -46.70 94.31
C SER A 52 -8.67 -46.66 93.97
N SER A 53 -9.52 -45.88 94.69
CA SER A 53 -10.97 -45.96 94.36
C SER A 53 -11.62 -44.67 93.81
N ALA A 54 -10.96 -43.51 93.87
CA ALA A 54 -11.57 -42.28 93.43
C ALA A 54 -11.11 -41.77 92.03
N ILE A 55 -10.05 -42.34 91.45
CA ILE A 55 -9.47 -41.87 90.21
C ILE A 55 -9.89 -42.74 88.99
N ARG A 56 -10.56 -43.88 89.25
CA ARG A 56 -10.99 -44.77 88.16
C ARG A 56 -12.15 -44.24 87.30
N THR A 57 -12.85 -43.18 87.72
CA THR A 57 -14.04 -42.66 87.00
C THR A 57 -13.73 -41.43 86.13
N ALA A 58 -12.49 -40.92 86.16
CA ALA A 58 -12.12 -39.71 85.41
C ALA A 58 -11.33 -39.95 84.13
N ALA A 59 -11.00 -41.15 83.76
CA ALA A 59 -10.32 -41.46 82.51
C ALA A 59 -11.25 -42.14 81.53
N ILE A 60 -12.41 -41.50 81.22
CA ILE A 60 -13.08 -41.70 79.97
C ILE A 60 -12.16 -41.22 78.87
N PRO A 61 -11.81 -42.06 77.90
CA PRO A 61 -10.85 -41.65 76.91
C PRO A 61 -11.41 -40.47 76.13
N ARG A 62 -10.90 -39.29 76.41
CA ARG A 62 -11.24 -38.02 75.71
C ARG A 62 -11.13 -38.14 74.20
N ASN A 63 -10.40 -39.14 73.73
CA ASN A 63 -10.16 -39.44 72.31
C ASN A 63 -11.29 -40.22 71.68
N THR A 64 -12.08 -41.00 72.36
CA THR A 64 -13.28 -41.68 71.80
C THR A 64 -14.43 -40.71 71.63
N GLU A 65 -14.61 -39.73 72.51
CA GLU A 65 -15.58 -38.68 72.38
C GLU A 65 -15.23 -37.74 71.15
N ILE A 66 -13.93 -37.43 70.99
CA ILE A 66 -13.45 -36.66 69.85
C ILE A 66 -13.69 -37.41 68.53
N ALA A 67 -13.38 -38.71 68.48
CA ALA A 67 -13.62 -39.51 67.29
C ALA A 67 -15.13 -39.62 66.97
N HIS A 68 -16.01 -39.80 67.95
CA HIS A 68 -17.44 -39.81 67.79
C HIS A 68 -18.00 -38.44 67.31
N THR A 69 -17.44 -37.33 67.83
CA THR A 69 -17.82 -35.96 67.41
C THR A 69 -17.42 -35.70 65.98
N ILE A 70 -16.24 -36.09 65.56
CA ILE A 70 -15.73 -36.00 64.19
C ILE A 70 -16.65 -36.83 63.26
N LEU A 71 -16.92 -38.07 63.58
CA LEU A 71 -17.78 -38.92 62.75
C LEU A 71 -19.22 -38.38 62.65
N ARG A 72 -19.77 -37.78 63.68
CA ARG A 72 -21.09 -37.17 63.69
C ARG A 72 -21.17 -35.85 62.89
N SER A 73 -20.09 -35.08 62.81
CA SER A 73 -20.00 -33.86 62.01
C SER A 73 -19.72 -34.11 60.52
N LEU A 74 -19.21 -35.29 60.14
CA LEU A 74 -18.82 -35.65 58.78
C LEU A 74 -19.94 -35.48 57.73
N PRO A 75 -21.22 -35.86 57.93
CA PRO A 75 -22.28 -35.64 56.96
C PRO A 75 -22.56 -34.16 56.69
N TYR A 76 -22.44 -33.29 57.72
CA TYR A 76 -22.63 -31.85 57.58
C TYR A 76 -21.49 -31.21 56.78
N THR A 77 -20.23 -31.60 57.04
CA THR A 77 -19.07 -31.11 56.32
C THR A 77 -19.09 -31.51 54.83
N ILE A 78 -19.51 -32.75 54.55
CA ILE A 78 -19.70 -33.25 53.17
C ILE A 78 -20.76 -32.39 52.43
N ALA A 79 -21.90 -32.13 53.07
CA ALA A 79 -22.98 -31.36 52.50
C ALA A 79 -22.50 -29.92 52.16
N ILE A 80 -21.80 -29.27 53.08
CA ILE A 80 -21.23 -27.93 52.84
C ILE A 80 -20.20 -27.95 51.71
N CYS A 81 -19.32 -28.97 51.68
CA CYS A 81 -18.31 -29.10 50.61
C CYS A 81 -18.95 -29.30 49.23
N ILE A 82 -20.06 -30.06 49.14
CA ILE A 82 -20.80 -30.23 47.86
C ILE A 82 -21.36 -28.86 47.38
N VAL A 83 -21.99 -28.09 48.25
CA VAL A 83 -22.52 -26.77 47.92
C VAL A 83 -21.44 -25.85 47.46
N VAL A 84 -20.33 -25.75 48.18
CA VAL A 84 -19.17 -24.93 47.82
C VAL A 84 -18.58 -25.36 46.48
N SER A 85 -18.43 -26.67 46.25
CA SER A 85 -17.92 -27.23 45.00
C SER A 85 -18.81 -26.86 43.80
N LEU A 86 -20.12 -26.93 43.95
CA LEU A 86 -21.08 -26.53 42.91
C LEU A 86 -20.94 -25.01 42.58
N LEU A 87 -20.87 -24.17 43.61
CA LEU A 87 -20.70 -22.74 43.42
C LEU A 87 -19.35 -22.40 42.73
N CYS A 88 -18.24 -22.97 43.23
CA CYS A 88 -16.93 -22.78 42.61
C CYS A 88 -16.88 -23.25 41.17
N ALA A 89 -17.42 -24.46 40.89
CA ALA A 89 -17.46 -24.96 39.51
C ALA A 89 -18.28 -24.06 38.57
N TYR A 90 -19.38 -23.52 39.05
CA TYR A 90 -20.22 -22.59 38.25
C TYR A 90 -19.48 -21.29 37.96
N PHE A 91 -18.93 -20.62 38.96
CA PHE A 91 -18.21 -19.37 38.77
C PHE A 91 -16.96 -19.53 37.90
N PHE A 92 -16.17 -20.59 38.13
CA PHE A 92 -14.95 -20.88 37.36
C PHE A 92 -15.28 -21.16 35.88
N SER A 93 -16.30 -21.99 35.65
CA SER A 93 -16.75 -22.28 34.29
C SER A 93 -17.24 -21.02 33.55
N LYS A 94 -17.97 -20.14 34.24
CA LYS A 94 -18.45 -18.87 33.68
C LYS A 94 -17.31 -17.90 33.40
N ALA A 95 -16.32 -17.80 34.30
CA ALA A 95 -15.17 -16.90 34.19
C ALA A 95 -14.29 -17.20 32.95
N ILE A 96 -14.15 -18.47 32.59
CA ILE A 96 -13.35 -18.89 31.42
C ILE A 96 -14.21 -18.91 30.13
N THR A 97 -15.44 -19.41 30.20
CA THR A 97 -16.24 -19.65 28.98
C THR A 97 -16.74 -18.35 28.35
N ASN A 98 -17.13 -17.37 29.14
CA ASN A 98 -17.71 -16.12 28.61
C ASN A 98 -16.71 -15.30 27.79
N PRO A 99 -15.47 -15.04 28.25
CA PRO A 99 -14.47 -14.35 27.44
C PRO A 99 -14.14 -15.07 26.13
N ILE A 100 -13.96 -16.41 26.19
CA ILE A 100 -13.67 -17.20 24.99
C ILE A 100 -14.80 -17.15 23.97
N LYS A 101 -16.06 -17.16 24.41
CA LYS A 101 -17.20 -16.95 23.52
C LYS A 101 -17.18 -15.56 22.87
N GLY A 102 -16.86 -14.53 23.64
CA GLY A 102 -16.74 -13.17 23.12
C GLY A 102 -15.68 -13.07 22.02
N ILE A 103 -14.54 -13.74 22.19
CA ILE A 103 -13.49 -13.83 21.16
C ILE A 103 -14.00 -14.59 19.93
N LEU A 104 -14.67 -15.73 20.11
CA LEU A 104 -15.22 -16.52 19.00
C LEU A 104 -16.25 -15.73 18.19
N ASP A 105 -17.15 -15.02 18.85
CA ASP A 105 -18.16 -14.20 18.18
C ASP A 105 -17.51 -13.05 17.43
N ALA A 106 -16.53 -12.37 18.03
CA ALA A 106 -15.77 -11.30 17.38
C ALA A 106 -14.99 -11.83 16.15
N THR A 107 -14.33 -12.98 16.25
CA THR A 107 -13.59 -13.56 15.12
C THR A 107 -14.52 -14.00 13.98
N ASN A 108 -15.76 -14.42 14.24
CA ASN A 108 -16.75 -14.68 13.20
C ASN A 108 -17.13 -13.39 12.44
N HIS A 109 -17.25 -12.25 13.12
CA HIS A 109 -17.47 -10.95 12.47
C HIS A 109 -16.22 -10.49 11.70
N MET A 110 -15.01 -10.72 12.22
CA MET A 110 -13.75 -10.44 11.53
C MET A 110 -13.61 -11.27 10.25
N ALA A 111 -14.09 -12.51 10.22
CA ALA A 111 -14.03 -13.38 9.05
C ALA A 111 -14.85 -12.86 7.87
N VAL A 112 -15.88 -12.05 8.12
CA VAL A 112 -16.66 -11.36 7.07
C VAL A 112 -16.20 -9.92 6.84
N LEU A 113 -14.99 -9.56 7.32
CA LEU A 113 -14.36 -8.25 7.18
C LEU A 113 -15.21 -7.08 7.75
N ASP A 114 -15.96 -7.33 8.83
CA ASP A 114 -16.67 -6.25 9.53
C ASP A 114 -15.65 -5.32 10.21
N ARG A 115 -15.49 -4.10 9.69
CA ARG A 115 -14.52 -3.10 10.19
C ARG A 115 -14.74 -2.69 11.66
N LYS A 116 -15.92 -2.96 12.21
CA LYS A 116 -16.27 -2.65 13.61
C LYS A 116 -16.03 -3.84 14.54
N ALA A 117 -15.68 -5.00 14.00
CA ALA A 117 -15.43 -6.19 14.79
C ALA A 117 -14.18 -6.00 15.68
N ALA A 118 -14.36 -6.24 16.98
CA ALA A 118 -13.26 -6.20 17.93
C ALA A 118 -13.55 -7.19 19.08
N CYS A 119 -12.54 -7.90 19.54
CA CYS A 119 -12.60 -8.70 20.74
C CYS A 119 -12.66 -7.77 21.96
N LYS A 120 -13.84 -7.63 22.56
CA LYS A 120 -14.06 -6.86 23.80
C LYS A 120 -13.92 -7.80 24.98
N THR A 121 -12.71 -7.93 25.54
CA THR A 121 -12.46 -8.68 26.78
C THR A 121 -11.99 -7.70 27.85
N ALA A 122 -12.62 -7.75 29.01
CA ALA A 122 -12.25 -6.94 30.17
C ALA A 122 -11.31 -7.69 31.13
N THR A 123 -10.64 -8.76 30.68
CA THR A 123 -9.74 -9.57 31.50
C THR A 123 -8.29 -9.11 31.30
N ASN A 124 -7.54 -9.01 32.41
CA ASN A 124 -6.11 -8.65 32.41
C ASN A 124 -5.20 -9.91 32.49
N ASP A 125 -5.70 -11.03 32.01
CA ASP A 125 -5.02 -12.34 31.98
C ASP A 125 -4.57 -12.68 30.54
N GLU A 126 -4.13 -13.92 30.33
CA GLU A 126 -3.69 -14.43 29.03
C GLU A 126 -4.81 -14.37 27.98
N ILE A 127 -6.08 -14.42 28.38
CA ILE A 127 -7.23 -14.30 27.48
C ILE A 127 -7.35 -12.86 26.98
N GLY A 128 -7.10 -11.88 27.84
CA GLY A 128 -7.05 -10.47 27.48
C GLY A 128 -5.90 -10.15 26.51
N ILE A 129 -4.71 -10.73 26.77
CA ILE A 129 -3.56 -10.60 25.87
C ILE A 129 -3.89 -11.20 24.49
N LEU A 130 -4.47 -12.41 24.45
CA LEU A 130 -4.88 -13.06 23.20
C LEU A 130 -5.90 -12.21 22.43
N ALA A 131 -6.89 -11.65 23.10
CA ALA A 131 -7.88 -10.78 22.48
C ALA A 131 -7.24 -9.53 21.84
N ASN A 132 -6.27 -8.91 22.53
CA ASN A 132 -5.54 -7.75 22.02
C ASN A 132 -4.66 -8.12 20.82
N GLN A 133 -3.99 -9.28 20.84
CA GLN A 133 -3.21 -9.76 19.71
C GLN A 133 -4.09 -10.04 18.48
N ILE A 134 -5.27 -10.64 18.66
CA ILE A 134 -6.23 -10.85 17.58
C ILE A 134 -6.71 -9.51 17.02
N ASN A 135 -7.04 -8.53 17.86
CA ASN A 135 -7.41 -7.20 17.42
C ASN A 135 -6.29 -6.54 16.59
N GLN A 136 -5.04 -6.63 17.06
CA GLN A 136 -3.90 -6.07 16.35
C GLN A 136 -3.67 -6.75 14.99
N LEU A 137 -3.74 -8.07 14.93
CA LEU A 137 -3.66 -8.82 13.67
C LEU A 137 -4.77 -8.40 12.70
N TYR A 138 -5.98 -8.22 13.20
CA TYR A 138 -7.11 -7.80 12.37
C TYR A 138 -6.94 -6.39 11.84
N GLN A 139 -6.45 -5.43 12.64
CA GLN A 139 -6.15 -4.08 12.17
C GLN A 139 -5.03 -4.08 11.11
N ASN A 140 -3.98 -4.86 11.30
CA ASN A 140 -2.93 -5.02 10.29
C ASN A 140 -3.48 -5.63 8.98
N LEU A 141 -4.39 -6.60 9.08
CA LEU A 141 -5.05 -7.18 7.91
C LEU A 141 -5.88 -6.14 7.15
N LEU A 142 -6.69 -5.35 7.85
CA LEU A 142 -7.51 -4.30 7.22
C LEU A 142 -6.63 -3.24 6.53
N SER A 143 -5.57 -2.78 7.18
CA SER A 143 -4.65 -1.80 6.58
C SER A 143 -3.93 -2.37 5.35
N THR A 144 -3.56 -3.66 5.37
CA THR A 144 -2.97 -4.34 4.21
C THR A 144 -3.95 -4.44 3.04
N ILE A 145 -5.22 -4.75 3.31
CA ILE A 145 -6.27 -4.80 2.28
C ILE A 145 -6.49 -3.41 1.67
N GLU A 146 -6.53 -2.35 2.47
CA GLU A 146 -6.66 -0.96 1.98
C GLU A 146 -5.48 -0.58 1.07
N HIS A 147 -4.26 -0.87 1.51
CA HIS A 147 -3.07 -0.60 0.71
C HIS A 147 -3.06 -1.39 -0.62
N LEU A 148 -3.42 -2.68 -0.59
CA LEU A 148 -3.53 -3.49 -1.81
C LEU A 148 -4.62 -2.99 -2.76
N GLN A 149 -5.72 -2.47 -2.22
CA GLN A 149 -6.79 -1.89 -3.04
C GLN A 149 -6.31 -0.60 -3.73
N GLU A 150 -5.61 0.28 -3.00
CA GLU A 150 -5.01 1.48 -3.58
C GLU A 150 -3.98 1.17 -4.66
N GLU A 151 -3.13 0.16 -4.45
CA GLU A 151 -2.16 -0.28 -5.45
C GLU A 151 -2.85 -0.86 -6.69
N LYS A 152 -3.88 -1.69 -6.50
CA LYS A 152 -4.68 -2.22 -7.59
C LYS A 152 -5.33 -1.12 -8.41
N ASP A 153 -5.89 -0.10 -7.76
CA ASP A 153 -6.54 1.01 -8.45
C ASP A 153 -5.53 1.84 -9.26
N LYS A 154 -4.32 2.07 -8.73
CA LYS A 154 -3.20 2.70 -9.46
C LYS A 154 -2.78 1.89 -10.69
N VAL A 155 -2.63 0.58 -10.54
CA VAL A 155 -2.28 -0.30 -11.67
C VAL A 155 -3.38 -0.31 -12.73
N SER A 156 -4.65 -0.39 -12.32
CA SER A 156 -5.79 -0.35 -13.23
C SER A 156 -5.88 0.97 -14.02
N GLU A 157 -5.62 2.09 -13.36
CA GLU A 157 -5.59 3.40 -14.02
C GLU A 157 -4.43 3.52 -15.01
N ALA A 158 -3.23 3.05 -14.64
CA ALA A 158 -2.07 3.03 -15.54
C ALA A 158 -2.31 2.12 -16.75
N GLU A 159 -2.97 0.98 -16.57
CA GLU A 159 -3.33 0.08 -17.67
C GLU A 159 -4.34 0.73 -18.62
N LYS A 160 -5.35 1.39 -18.08
CA LYS A 160 -6.33 2.14 -18.87
C LYS A 160 -5.67 3.24 -19.69
N GLN A 161 -4.80 4.05 -19.09
CA GLN A 161 -4.04 5.10 -19.79
C GLN A 161 -3.20 4.51 -20.93
N LYS A 162 -2.56 3.34 -20.71
CA LYS A 162 -1.80 2.63 -21.75
C LYS A 162 -2.69 2.18 -22.91
N ILE A 163 -3.87 1.66 -22.63
CA ILE A 163 -4.84 1.24 -23.67
C ILE A 163 -5.31 2.45 -24.48
N ASP A 164 -5.66 3.54 -23.82
CA ASP A 164 -6.12 4.77 -24.47
C ASP A 164 -5.00 5.40 -25.32
N PHE A 165 -3.75 5.39 -24.84
CA PHE A 165 -2.57 5.78 -25.61
C PHE A 165 -2.42 4.94 -26.89
N LEU A 166 -2.48 3.60 -26.78
CA LEU A 166 -2.33 2.71 -27.94
C LEU A 166 -3.48 2.86 -28.95
N ARG A 167 -4.69 3.13 -28.47
CA ARG A 167 -5.86 3.39 -29.32
C ARG A 167 -5.65 4.69 -30.11
N SER A 168 -5.24 5.76 -29.45
CA SER A 168 -4.95 7.05 -30.08
C SER A 168 -3.79 6.94 -31.08
N ALA A 169 -2.71 6.22 -30.71
CA ALA A 169 -1.59 5.94 -31.59
C ALA A 169 -2.02 5.21 -32.86
N SER A 170 -2.86 4.19 -32.72
CA SER A 170 -3.38 3.43 -33.87
C SER A 170 -4.21 4.30 -34.79
N HIS A 171 -5.02 5.20 -34.23
CA HIS A 171 -5.84 6.12 -35.02
C HIS A 171 -4.97 7.13 -35.78
N GLU A 172 -4.01 7.76 -35.09
CA GLU A 172 -3.12 8.76 -35.70
C GLU A 172 -2.14 8.17 -36.73
N LEU A 173 -1.75 6.89 -36.58
CA LEU A 173 -0.95 6.17 -37.58
C LEU A 173 -1.79 5.77 -38.82
N LYS A 174 -3.06 5.41 -38.65
CA LYS A 174 -3.93 4.98 -39.74
C LYS A 174 -4.16 6.08 -40.77
N THR A 175 -4.33 7.32 -40.31
CA THR A 175 -4.63 8.48 -41.18
C THR A 175 -3.54 8.72 -42.24
N PRO A 176 -2.23 8.92 -41.86
CA PRO A 176 -1.17 9.12 -42.84
C PRO A 176 -0.92 7.90 -43.74
N VAL A 177 -1.07 6.68 -43.22
CA VAL A 177 -0.97 5.44 -44.02
C VAL A 177 -2.05 5.41 -45.09
N THR A 178 -3.30 5.73 -44.75
CA THR A 178 -4.42 5.77 -45.70
C THR A 178 -4.19 6.85 -46.78
N ALA A 179 -3.71 8.04 -46.37
CA ALA A 179 -3.41 9.13 -47.29
C ALA A 179 -2.26 8.75 -48.24
N LEU A 180 -1.18 8.14 -47.73
CA LEU A 180 -0.07 7.66 -48.56
C LEU A 180 -0.50 6.60 -49.56
N ASN A 181 -1.32 5.64 -49.13
CA ASN A 181 -1.85 4.61 -49.99
C ASN A 181 -2.73 5.18 -51.12
N ALA A 182 -3.61 6.13 -50.79
CA ALA A 182 -4.42 6.81 -51.78
C ALA A 182 -3.57 7.61 -52.78
N MET A 183 -2.49 8.29 -52.35
CA MET A 183 -1.55 8.96 -53.26
C MET A 183 -0.88 7.96 -54.23
N LEU A 184 -0.37 6.84 -53.68
CA LEU A 184 0.26 5.80 -54.50
C LEU A 184 -0.71 5.15 -55.48
N GLU A 185 -1.95 4.85 -55.09
CA GLU A 185 -3.01 4.33 -55.98
C GLU A 185 -3.31 5.29 -57.11
N ASN A 186 -3.48 6.58 -56.81
CA ASN A 186 -3.73 7.60 -57.81
C ASN A 186 -2.53 7.76 -58.76
N MET A 187 -1.30 7.62 -58.28
CA MET A 187 -0.08 7.61 -59.12
C MET A 187 -0.04 6.36 -60.02
N ILE A 188 -0.37 5.19 -59.53
CA ILE A 188 -0.42 3.95 -60.31
C ILE A 188 -1.44 4.06 -61.41
N LEU A 189 -2.61 4.63 -61.12
CA LEU A 189 -3.71 4.83 -62.08
C LEU A 189 -3.52 6.07 -62.95
N LYS A 190 -2.49 6.86 -62.75
CA LYS A 190 -2.16 8.10 -63.47
C LYS A 190 -3.33 9.10 -63.49
N VAL A 191 -4.03 9.26 -62.37
CA VAL A 191 -5.20 10.13 -62.25
C VAL A 191 -4.77 11.58 -62.02
N GLY A 192 -5.12 12.46 -62.99
CA GLY A 192 -4.94 13.90 -62.90
C GLY A 192 -3.48 14.31 -62.57
N LYS A 193 -3.30 15.17 -61.55
CA LYS A 193 -1.99 15.67 -61.12
C LYS A 193 -1.03 14.58 -60.58
N TYR A 194 -1.54 13.45 -60.14
CA TYR A 194 -0.72 12.34 -59.63
C TYR A 194 0.06 11.59 -60.72
N SER A 195 -0.11 11.94 -62.00
CA SER A 195 0.70 11.43 -63.10
C SER A 195 2.11 12.07 -63.14
N ASP A 196 2.34 13.14 -62.41
CA ASP A 196 3.66 13.78 -62.24
C ASP A 196 4.43 13.08 -61.12
N TYR A 197 5.24 12.10 -61.48
CA TYR A 197 6.02 11.34 -60.50
C TYR A 197 7.17 12.14 -59.91
N GLU A 198 7.70 13.17 -60.63
CA GLU A 198 8.79 14.00 -60.11
C GLU A 198 8.33 14.85 -58.93
N GLU A 199 7.07 15.32 -58.96
CA GLU A 199 6.43 16.07 -57.88
C GLU A 199 6.01 15.14 -56.71
N TYR A 200 5.32 14.01 -57.03
CA TYR A 200 4.63 13.23 -55.99
C TYR A 200 5.46 12.16 -55.32
N LEU A 201 6.54 11.61 -55.94
CA LEU A 201 7.44 10.66 -55.28
C LEU A 201 8.19 11.29 -54.10
N PRO A 202 8.75 12.51 -54.19
CA PRO A 202 9.32 13.20 -53.05
C PRO A 202 8.32 13.40 -51.91
N LEU A 203 7.07 13.74 -52.19
CA LEU A 203 6.01 13.87 -51.17
C LEU A 203 5.68 12.55 -50.50
N CYS A 204 5.61 11.46 -51.26
CA CYS A 204 5.44 10.12 -50.70
C CYS A 204 6.59 9.74 -49.76
N LYS A 205 7.83 10.05 -50.16
CA LYS A 205 9.04 9.83 -49.32
C LYS A 205 8.98 10.63 -48.02
N GLU A 206 8.66 11.91 -48.10
CA GLU A 206 8.48 12.78 -46.95
C GLU A 206 7.43 12.22 -45.97
N ARG A 207 6.26 11.79 -46.47
CA ARG A 207 5.22 11.16 -45.64
C ARG A 207 5.67 9.88 -45.00
N THR A 208 6.49 9.08 -45.68
CA THR A 208 7.08 7.84 -45.12
C THR A 208 8.05 8.15 -44.00
N GLU A 209 8.89 9.18 -44.18
CA GLU A 209 9.84 9.64 -43.13
C GLU A 209 9.10 10.18 -41.89
N GLN A 210 8.02 10.97 -42.09
CA GLN A 210 7.16 11.44 -41.02
C GLN A 210 6.53 10.27 -40.24
N LEU A 211 6.04 9.26 -40.97
CA LEU A 211 5.45 8.04 -40.38
C LEU A 211 6.46 7.22 -39.58
N SER A 212 7.68 7.07 -40.12
CA SER A 212 8.79 6.40 -39.42
C SER A 212 9.16 7.12 -38.11
N LYS A 213 9.20 8.45 -38.13
CA LYS A 213 9.43 9.26 -36.94
C LYS A 213 8.32 9.04 -35.90
N MET A 214 7.05 9.09 -36.33
CA MET A 214 5.88 8.87 -35.46
C MET A 214 5.93 7.48 -34.80
N ILE A 215 6.24 6.42 -35.56
CA ILE A 215 6.40 5.06 -35.02
C ILE A 215 7.50 5.02 -33.95
N SER A 216 8.65 5.66 -34.21
CA SER A 216 9.74 5.74 -33.23
C SER A 216 9.31 6.47 -31.95
N GLU A 217 8.58 7.56 -32.07
CA GLU A 217 8.06 8.32 -30.91
C GLU A 217 7.05 7.49 -30.09
N VAL A 218 6.14 6.74 -30.78
CA VAL A 218 5.19 5.84 -30.12
C VAL A 218 5.92 4.69 -29.38
N LEU A 219 6.88 4.05 -30.05
CA LEU A 219 7.67 2.97 -29.44
C LEU A 219 8.44 3.48 -28.22
N ASP A 220 8.97 4.66 -28.33
CA ASP A 220 9.71 5.29 -27.26
C ASP A 220 8.82 5.70 -26.09
N ALA A 221 7.63 6.25 -26.36
CA ALA A 221 6.64 6.54 -25.33
C ALA A 221 6.14 5.27 -24.63
N SER A 222 5.97 4.17 -25.37
CA SER A 222 5.53 2.88 -24.80
C SER A 222 6.56 2.23 -23.89
N LYS A 223 7.85 2.56 -24.06
CA LYS A 223 8.95 2.05 -23.21
C LYS A 223 9.15 2.86 -21.92
N LEU A 224 8.52 4.02 -21.79
CA LEU A 224 8.57 4.82 -20.57
C LEU A 224 7.97 3.99 -19.41
N GLY A 225 8.77 3.75 -18.38
CA GLY A 225 8.38 2.93 -17.23
C GLY A 225 8.66 1.42 -17.32
N THR A 226 9.09 0.88 -18.48
CA THR A 226 9.35 -0.58 -18.63
C THR A 226 10.79 -0.95 -18.94
N THR A 227 11.62 0.00 -19.35
CA THR A 227 13.05 -0.25 -19.63
C THR A 227 13.83 -0.29 -18.32
N ALA A 228 14.85 -1.16 -18.25
CA ALA A 228 15.84 -1.15 -17.17
C ALA A 228 16.28 0.30 -16.91
N ALA A 229 16.03 0.79 -15.72
CA ALA A 229 16.25 2.19 -15.37
C ALA A 229 17.71 2.55 -15.69
N GLU A 230 17.90 3.56 -16.54
CA GLU A 230 19.24 4.12 -16.78
C GLU A 230 19.82 4.57 -15.43
N GLU A 231 21.05 4.22 -15.14
CA GLU A 231 21.68 4.56 -13.86
C GLU A 231 21.81 6.09 -13.73
N PRO A 232 21.31 6.66 -12.63
CA PRO A 232 21.46 8.08 -12.37
C PRO A 232 22.95 8.46 -12.24
N GLN A 233 23.35 9.55 -12.89
CA GLN A 233 24.72 10.08 -12.84
C GLN A 233 24.73 11.49 -12.26
N ALA A 234 25.78 11.83 -11.56
CA ALA A 234 26.00 13.18 -11.07
C ALA A 234 26.44 14.09 -12.23
N LEU A 235 25.65 15.09 -12.57
CA LEU A 235 25.86 15.99 -13.69
C LEU A 235 26.01 17.43 -13.21
N ALA A 236 27.03 18.15 -13.70
CA ALA A 236 27.12 19.60 -13.57
C ALA A 236 26.10 20.22 -14.54
N VAL A 237 25.07 20.89 -13.98
CA VAL A 237 23.89 21.32 -14.74
C VAL A 237 24.22 22.28 -15.87
N ASP A 238 25.06 23.27 -15.60
CA ASP A 238 25.51 24.29 -16.58
C ASP A 238 26.18 23.66 -17.82
N CYS A 239 27.19 22.84 -17.61
CA CYS A 239 27.90 22.14 -18.69
C CYS A 239 27.00 21.21 -19.47
N TYR A 240 26.17 20.43 -18.75
CA TYR A 240 25.30 19.47 -19.35
C TYR A 240 24.19 20.08 -20.22
N LEU A 241 23.53 21.14 -19.73
CA LEU A 241 22.48 21.84 -20.48
C LEU A 241 23.08 22.62 -21.67
N SER A 242 24.24 23.26 -21.49
CA SER A 242 24.92 23.96 -22.59
C SER A 242 25.27 23.03 -23.74
N GLU A 243 25.72 21.80 -23.45
CA GLU A 243 25.98 20.78 -24.48
C GLU A 243 24.72 20.43 -25.26
N LEU A 244 23.58 20.19 -24.56
CA LEU A 244 22.29 19.89 -25.19
C LEU A 244 21.77 21.08 -26.01
N CYS A 245 21.99 22.30 -25.59
CA CYS A 245 21.57 23.52 -26.31
C CYS A 245 22.31 23.74 -27.63
N LYS A 246 23.54 23.23 -27.79
CA LYS A 246 24.39 23.51 -28.99
C LYS A 246 23.67 23.21 -30.31
N GLN A 247 23.07 22.04 -30.41
CA GLN A 247 22.37 21.62 -31.63
C GLN A 247 21.19 22.54 -31.93
N TYR A 248 20.38 22.86 -30.93
CA TYR A 248 19.17 23.67 -31.08
C TYR A 248 19.48 25.14 -31.36
N ARG A 249 20.60 25.65 -30.85
CA ARG A 249 21.12 27.00 -31.18
C ARG A 249 21.40 27.10 -32.67
N LEU A 250 22.08 26.10 -33.26
CA LEU A 250 22.35 26.08 -34.70
C LEU A 250 21.07 26.03 -35.55
N ILE A 251 20.08 25.18 -35.14
CA ILE A 251 18.80 25.08 -35.82
C ILE A 251 18.02 26.40 -35.70
N ALA A 252 17.98 27.02 -34.53
CA ALA A 252 17.32 28.30 -34.30
C ALA A 252 17.95 29.42 -35.18
N GLN A 253 19.27 29.49 -35.23
CA GLN A 253 20.00 30.46 -36.06
C GLN A 253 19.69 30.26 -37.55
N ALA A 254 19.65 29.03 -38.04
CA ALA A 254 19.29 28.72 -39.41
C ALA A 254 17.85 29.15 -39.75
N ASN A 255 16.97 29.17 -38.78
CA ASN A 255 15.58 29.65 -38.90
C ASN A 255 15.40 31.16 -38.62
N GLY A 256 16.50 31.91 -38.41
CA GLY A 256 16.44 33.35 -38.10
C GLY A 256 15.90 33.64 -36.69
N ILE A 257 16.02 32.69 -35.72
CA ILE A 257 15.58 32.84 -34.35
C ILE A 257 16.78 33.11 -33.45
N SER A 258 16.67 34.12 -32.56
CA SER A 258 17.72 34.43 -31.55
C SER A 258 17.66 33.40 -30.41
N PHE A 259 18.76 32.68 -30.16
CA PHE A 259 18.84 31.69 -29.07
C PHE A 259 19.82 32.20 -28.01
N GLN A 260 19.31 32.41 -26.79
CA GLN A 260 20.08 32.97 -25.66
C GLN A 260 20.11 31.98 -24.50
N GLU A 261 21.30 31.81 -23.92
CA GLU A 261 21.53 30.94 -22.77
C GLU A 261 22.10 31.74 -21.60
N ALA A 262 21.61 31.47 -20.39
CA ALA A 262 22.14 32.07 -19.15
C ALA A 262 22.15 31.01 -18.03
N PHE A 263 23.33 30.47 -17.76
CA PHE A 263 23.57 29.50 -16.70
C PHE A 263 24.56 30.09 -15.67
N PRO A 264 24.13 31.11 -14.87
CA PRO A 264 25.00 31.81 -13.96
C PRO A 264 25.40 30.99 -12.74
N GLU A 265 24.62 29.97 -12.41
CA GLU A 265 24.81 29.10 -11.26
C GLU A 265 25.09 27.67 -11.72
N THR A 266 26.10 27.05 -11.11
CA THR A 266 26.35 25.61 -11.31
C THR A 266 26.00 24.85 -10.04
N PHE A 267 25.31 23.76 -10.20
CA PHE A 267 25.03 22.78 -9.14
C PHE A 267 25.01 21.38 -9.74
N THR A 268 25.18 20.39 -8.89
CA THR A 268 25.15 19.00 -9.31
C THR A 268 23.75 18.42 -9.10
N ILE A 269 23.23 17.74 -10.13
CA ILE A 269 22.01 16.95 -10.08
C ILE A 269 22.34 15.48 -10.35
N THR A 270 21.58 14.58 -9.76
CA THR A 270 21.72 13.14 -10.01
C THR A 270 20.50 12.67 -10.78
N LEU A 271 20.69 12.45 -12.09
CA LEU A 271 19.62 12.08 -13.02
C LEU A 271 20.17 11.07 -14.05
N PRO A 272 19.29 10.25 -14.66
CA PRO A 272 19.63 9.44 -15.83
C PRO A 272 19.82 10.37 -17.05
N PRO A 273 21.06 10.50 -17.58
CA PRO A 273 21.38 11.58 -18.54
C PRO A 273 20.61 11.48 -19.85
N LYS A 274 20.53 10.30 -20.45
CA LYS A 274 19.84 10.12 -21.75
C LYS A 274 18.32 10.35 -21.63
N THR A 275 17.74 9.90 -20.51
CA THR A 275 16.31 10.06 -20.24
C THR A 275 15.97 11.55 -20.07
N PHE A 276 16.75 12.29 -19.28
CA PHE A 276 16.54 13.73 -19.11
C PHE A 276 16.85 14.52 -20.39
N ALA A 277 17.95 14.21 -21.11
CA ALA A 277 18.27 14.81 -22.38
C ALA A 277 17.10 14.71 -23.37
N ARG A 278 16.40 13.58 -23.40
CA ARG A 278 15.25 13.37 -24.26
C ARG A 278 14.09 14.30 -23.91
N ALA A 279 13.76 14.46 -22.63
CA ALA A 279 12.72 15.42 -22.21
C ALA A 279 13.09 16.84 -22.59
N PHE A 280 14.33 17.24 -22.28
CA PHE A 280 14.81 18.59 -22.57
C PHE A 280 14.88 18.86 -24.07
N SER A 281 15.32 17.89 -24.88
CA SER A 281 15.33 17.99 -26.35
C SER A 281 13.94 18.19 -26.92
N ASN A 282 12.90 17.55 -26.39
CA ASN A 282 11.52 17.78 -26.81
C ASN A 282 11.03 19.19 -26.48
N ILE A 283 11.43 19.75 -25.33
CA ILE A 283 11.09 21.12 -24.95
C ILE A 283 11.77 22.12 -25.92
N LEU A 284 13.07 21.93 -26.18
CA LEU A 284 13.82 22.79 -27.11
C LEU A 284 13.31 22.67 -28.56
N SER A 285 12.99 21.46 -29.00
CA SER A 285 12.38 21.22 -30.33
C SER A 285 11.07 21.97 -30.48
N ASN A 286 10.20 21.90 -29.48
CA ASN A 286 8.95 22.67 -29.46
C ASN A 286 9.22 24.18 -29.47
N ALA A 287 10.15 24.66 -28.63
CA ALA A 287 10.49 26.08 -28.62
C ALA A 287 10.93 26.57 -30.01
N VAL A 288 11.79 25.81 -30.70
CA VAL A 288 12.24 26.17 -32.07
C VAL A 288 11.10 26.10 -33.09
N ALA A 289 10.25 25.08 -33.00
CA ALA A 289 9.17 24.87 -33.96
C ALA A 289 8.07 25.94 -33.88
N TYR A 290 7.80 26.47 -32.68
CA TYR A 290 6.72 27.46 -32.47
C TYR A 290 7.20 28.90 -32.32
N THR A 291 8.51 29.17 -32.42
CA THR A 291 9.05 30.54 -32.49
C THR A 291 9.20 31.01 -33.90
N LEU A 292 8.67 32.18 -34.22
CA LEU A 292 8.76 32.75 -35.56
C LEU A 292 10.13 33.39 -35.84
N PRO A 293 10.57 33.48 -37.11
CA PRO A 293 11.80 34.21 -37.46
C PRO A 293 11.78 35.66 -36.93
N GLY A 294 12.92 36.11 -36.40
CA GLY A 294 13.05 37.43 -35.78
C GLY A 294 12.71 37.48 -34.27
N HIS A 295 12.21 36.39 -33.71
CA HIS A 295 11.88 36.26 -32.28
C HIS A 295 12.96 35.49 -31.53
N SER A 296 12.79 35.35 -30.22
CA SER A 296 13.84 34.83 -29.32
C SER A 296 13.43 33.63 -28.52
N ILE A 297 14.37 32.75 -28.22
CA ILE A 297 14.28 31.67 -27.26
C ILE A 297 15.29 31.96 -26.14
N PHE A 298 14.84 31.84 -24.89
CA PHE A 298 15.68 32.05 -23.70
C PHE A 298 15.74 30.77 -22.87
N VAL A 299 16.95 30.28 -22.59
CA VAL A 299 17.16 29.10 -21.72
C VAL A 299 18.01 29.58 -20.54
N ARG A 300 17.47 29.47 -19.32
CA ARG A 300 18.17 29.95 -18.13
C ARG A 300 17.97 29.08 -16.91
N ILE A 301 18.92 29.17 -15.99
CA ILE A 301 18.80 28.63 -14.64
C ILE A 301 18.54 29.78 -13.69
N ASP A 302 17.59 29.59 -12.78
CA ASP A 302 17.25 30.52 -11.70
C ASP A 302 17.08 29.72 -10.41
N GLY A 303 18.07 29.70 -9.54
CA GLY A 303 18.18 28.82 -8.39
C GLY A 303 18.15 27.35 -8.84
N ARG A 304 17.16 26.60 -8.37
CA ARG A 304 16.98 25.19 -8.78
C ARG A 304 15.93 25.01 -9.89
N LYS A 305 15.69 26.04 -10.68
CA LYS A 305 14.71 25.99 -11.77
C LYS A 305 15.42 26.14 -13.11
N LEU A 306 15.14 25.21 -14.02
CA LEU A 306 15.44 25.35 -15.43
C LEU A 306 14.24 25.96 -16.13
N ILE A 307 14.44 27.07 -16.80
CA ILE A 307 13.40 27.84 -17.47
C ILE A 307 13.72 27.92 -18.95
N VAL A 308 12.75 27.54 -19.79
CA VAL A 308 12.79 27.72 -21.24
C VAL A 308 11.62 28.61 -21.61
N GLU A 309 11.93 29.78 -22.18
CA GLU A 309 10.96 30.76 -22.67
C GLU A 309 11.10 30.88 -24.18
N ASN A 310 10.00 30.95 -24.87
CA ASN A 310 9.99 31.21 -26.31
C ASN A 310 8.91 32.22 -26.67
N GLU A 311 9.26 33.15 -27.54
CA GLU A 311 8.36 34.17 -28.09
C GLU A 311 7.44 33.52 -29.13
N CYS A 312 6.16 33.44 -28.84
CA CYS A 312 5.14 32.85 -29.71
C CYS A 312 3.74 33.35 -29.34
N GLU A 313 2.74 32.96 -30.08
CA GLU A 313 1.35 33.13 -29.67
C GLU A 313 1.06 32.24 -28.45
N PRO A 314 0.57 32.83 -27.34
CA PRO A 314 0.33 32.05 -26.13
C PRO A 314 -0.84 31.06 -26.29
N ILE A 315 -0.66 29.86 -25.71
CA ILE A 315 -1.69 28.84 -25.68
C ILE A 315 -2.80 29.26 -24.71
N SER A 316 -4.06 29.15 -25.13
CA SER A 316 -5.20 29.48 -24.28
C SER A 316 -5.31 28.56 -23.05
N ALA A 317 -5.93 29.05 -21.96
CA ALA A 317 -6.12 28.28 -20.73
C ALA A 317 -6.93 26.98 -20.93
N GLU A 318 -7.77 26.93 -21.95
CA GLU A 318 -8.55 25.73 -22.33
C GLU A 318 -7.62 24.65 -22.88
N HIS A 319 -6.78 25.01 -23.85
CA HIS A 319 -5.82 24.08 -24.46
C HIS A 319 -4.72 23.64 -23.49
N LEU A 320 -4.29 24.50 -22.56
CA LEU A 320 -3.27 24.15 -21.57
C LEU A 320 -3.66 22.97 -20.67
N LYS A 321 -4.95 22.73 -20.45
CA LYS A 321 -5.42 21.59 -19.64
C LYS A 321 -5.14 20.24 -20.31
N HIS A 322 -5.06 20.24 -21.64
CA HIS A 322 -4.95 19.04 -22.47
C HIS A 322 -3.59 18.91 -23.16
N ILE A 323 -2.72 19.92 -23.05
CA ILE A 323 -1.48 20.00 -23.84
C ILE A 323 -0.48 18.87 -23.56
N PHE A 324 -0.60 18.20 -22.43
CA PHE A 324 0.20 17.03 -22.05
C PHE A 324 -0.46 15.69 -22.38
N GLU A 325 -1.70 15.71 -22.94
CA GLU A 325 -2.35 14.50 -23.43
C GLU A 325 -1.67 14.00 -24.71
N PRO A 326 -1.57 12.68 -24.91
CA PRO A 326 -0.94 12.14 -26.12
C PRO A 326 -1.72 12.52 -27.37
N PHE A 327 -1.00 12.93 -28.43
CA PHE A 327 -1.56 13.36 -29.73
C PHE A 327 -2.41 14.62 -29.69
N TYR A 328 -2.50 15.29 -28.55
CA TYR A 328 -3.26 16.52 -28.47
C TYR A 328 -2.53 17.67 -29.20
N ARG A 329 -3.28 18.37 -30.05
CA ARG A 329 -2.85 19.60 -30.75
C ARG A 329 -4.00 20.59 -30.80
N PRO A 330 -3.80 21.86 -30.47
CA PRO A 330 -4.79 22.91 -30.75
C PRO A 330 -5.11 22.98 -32.24
N ASP A 331 -6.35 23.30 -32.60
CA ASP A 331 -6.82 23.26 -34.03
C ASP A 331 -6.01 24.16 -34.97
N TYR A 332 -5.56 25.32 -34.49
CA TYR A 332 -4.70 26.22 -35.26
C TYR A 332 -3.31 25.63 -35.56
N ALA A 333 -2.80 24.75 -34.74
CA ALA A 333 -1.51 24.06 -34.92
C ALA A 333 -1.61 22.85 -35.88
N ARG A 334 -2.83 22.36 -36.21
CA ARG A 334 -3.04 21.25 -37.15
C ARG A 334 -2.75 21.64 -38.59
N ASN A 335 -2.91 22.93 -38.95
CA ASN A 335 -2.71 23.43 -40.30
C ASN A 335 -1.24 23.74 -40.64
N GLN A 336 -0.33 23.71 -39.67
CA GLN A 336 1.09 23.90 -39.94
C GLN A 336 1.72 22.53 -40.27
N ASN A 337 2.42 22.47 -41.41
CA ASN A 337 3.11 21.26 -41.92
C ASN A 337 4.36 20.88 -41.11
N ASP A 338 4.43 21.24 -39.84
CA ASP A 338 5.63 21.15 -38.98
C ASP A 338 6.01 19.73 -38.56
N GLY A 339 5.33 18.70 -39.02
CA GLY A 339 5.64 17.30 -38.74
C GLY A 339 5.60 16.89 -37.24
N SER A 340 5.01 17.73 -36.38
CA SER A 340 4.84 17.45 -34.96
C SER A 340 3.58 16.60 -34.71
N ASN A 341 3.75 15.47 -34.02
CA ASN A 341 2.67 14.48 -33.86
C ASN A 341 1.89 14.63 -32.53
N GLY A 342 2.12 15.71 -31.76
CA GLY A 342 1.47 15.91 -30.46
C GLY A 342 1.97 14.95 -29.34
N LEU A 343 3.10 14.26 -29.56
CA LEU A 343 3.68 13.37 -28.56
C LEU A 343 4.78 14.02 -27.73
N GLY A 344 5.40 15.11 -28.20
CA GLY A 344 6.57 15.72 -27.56
C GLY A 344 6.33 16.11 -26.10
N LEU A 345 5.25 16.85 -25.81
CA LEU A 345 4.95 17.27 -24.43
C LEU A 345 4.43 16.13 -23.57
N TYR A 346 3.74 15.15 -24.12
CA TYR A 346 3.39 13.92 -23.41
C TYR A 346 4.62 13.14 -22.96
N ILE A 347 5.63 13.01 -23.84
CA ILE A 347 6.92 12.38 -23.51
C ILE A 347 7.65 13.17 -22.42
N VAL A 348 7.63 14.51 -22.50
CA VAL A 348 8.21 15.39 -21.48
C VAL A 348 7.57 15.13 -20.12
N ALA A 349 6.23 15.20 -20.05
CA ALA A 349 5.47 14.95 -18.82
C ALA A 349 5.79 13.56 -18.25
N SER A 350 5.69 12.52 -19.06
CA SER A 350 5.95 11.14 -18.63
C SER A 350 7.37 10.92 -18.09
N ILE A 351 8.38 11.56 -18.69
CA ILE A 351 9.77 11.49 -18.21
C ILE A 351 9.91 12.26 -16.89
N LEU A 352 9.43 13.49 -16.81
CA LEU A 352 9.59 14.33 -15.61
C LEU A 352 8.83 13.73 -14.42
N ASP A 353 7.66 13.16 -14.62
CA ASP A 353 6.90 12.42 -13.61
C ASP A 353 7.67 11.19 -13.11
N SER A 354 8.29 10.42 -14.03
CA SER A 354 9.13 9.27 -13.68
C SER A 354 10.37 9.66 -12.86
N LEU A 355 10.91 10.84 -13.12
CA LEU A 355 12.04 11.42 -12.40
C LEU A 355 11.61 12.17 -11.12
N LYS A 356 10.30 12.28 -10.86
CA LYS A 356 9.71 13.02 -9.74
C LYS A 356 10.11 14.49 -9.70
N LEU A 357 10.29 15.10 -10.88
CA LEU A 357 10.57 16.51 -11.06
C LEU A 357 9.28 17.28 -11.28
N SER A 358 9.12 18.40 -10.59
CA SER A 358 7.97 19.28 -10.80
C SER A 358 8.19 20.14 -12.05
N TYR A 359 7.12 20.35 -12.83
CA TYR A 359 7.18 21.16 -14.03
C TYR A 359 5.89 21.96 -14.24
N SER A 360 6.00 23.04 -15.01
CA SER A 360 4.85 23.85 -15.43
C SER A 360 5.06 24.42 -16.83
N LEU A 361 3.95 24.63 -17.55
CA LEU A 361 3.90 25.38 -18.81
C LEU A 361 2.89 26.51 -18.67
N GLU A 362 3.32 27.74 -18.83
CA GLU A 362 2.48 28.91 -18.60
C GLU A 362 2.70 30.00 -19.66
N PRO A 363 1.66 30.77 -20.01
CA PRO A 363 1.80 31.93 -20.89
C PRO A 363 2.51 33.06 -20.16
N ILE A 364 3.36 33.80 -20.88
CA ILE A 364 4.04 35.02 -20.40
C ILE A 364 3.66 36.22 -21.25
N GLN A 365 3.69 37.41 -20.65
CA GLN A 365 3.26 38.65 -21.28
C GLN A 365 4.43 39.51 -21.75
N LYS A 366 5.60 39.34 -21.16
CA LYS A 366 6.82 40.10 -21.48
C LYS A 366 8.07 39.22 -21.37
N PRO A 367 8.62 38.79 -22.52
CA PRO A 367 8.04 38.88 -23.85
C PRO A 367 6.74 38.06 -23.98
N LEU A 368 5.90 38.36 -25.00
CA LEU A 368 4.71 37.56 -25.25
C LEU A 368 5.12 36.18 -25.74
N GLY A 369 4.67 35.12 -25.03
CA GLY A 369 5.10 33.77 -25.36
C GLY A 369 4.70 32.72 -24.32
N MET A 370 5.45 31.65 -24.31
CA MET A 370 5.29 30.52 -23.38
C MET A 370 6.56 30.33 -22.53
N ARG A 371 6.36 29.87 -21.29
CA ARG A 371 7.43 29.50 -20.37
C ARG A 371 7.22 28.06 -19.90
N PHE A 372 8.22 27.23 -20.13
CA PHE A 372 8.32 25.91 -19.51
C PHE A 372 9.32 25.98 -18.35
N THR A 373 8.91 25.50 -17.17
CA THR A 373 9.76 25.49 -15.97
C THR A 373 9.90 24.06 -15.45
N ILE A 374 11.13 23.63 -15.17
CA ILE A 374 11.43 22.38 -14.46
C ILE A 374 12.08 22.76 -13.12
N THR A 375 11.64 22.17 -12.02
CA THR A 375 12.24 22.36 -10.68
C THR A 375 12.96 21.09 -10.26
N PHE A 376 14.27 21.21 -9.98
CA PHE A 376 15.15 20.12 -9.55
C PHE A 376 15.11 19.86 -8.05
#